data_f044c8d2b7631d3d4944e96a63faa406
#
_entry.id   f044c8d2b7631d3d4944e96a63faa406
#
_cell.length_a   1.000
_cell.length_b   1.000
_cell.length_c   1.000
_cell.angle_alpha   90.00
_cell.angle_beta   90.00
_cell.angle_gamma   90.00
#
_symmetry.space_group_name_H-M   'P 1'
#
loop_
_entity.id
_entity.type
_entity.pdbx_description
1 polymer ?
#
loop_
_entity_poly.entity_id
_entity_poly.type
_entity_poly.pdbx_seq_one_letter_code
_entity_poly.pdbx_strand_id
1 'polypeptide(L)'
;VQELKEQGYCFTGKNCMVIGNGEMGKLSANVFREQGASVTVTVRQYRSGVVQIPDGCSRIDYGKRLELLPSCDYVVSATSSPNYTLTRESLEALHLDHDVVMIDLAVPRDIEVAANELDHVTLYDIDYFKADHTSAQVKENIKKAEAILDVQMHEFFDWYEGRDVIEQVQVIKKQATEDFHLRIQKQVRELQRTAQEEAPQEVEQIDRLQEYVEAAAGKVINKMIFGMKSRLSDQAFRECIEAMGDVFRE
;
A
#
# COMPACT_ATOMS: atom_id res chain seq x y z
N VAL A 1 -14.58 -19.85 -11.58
CA VAL A 1 -15.48 -20.38 -12.62
C VAL A 1 -14.73 -20.65 -13.91
N GLN A 2 -13.97 -19.69 -14.45
CA GLN A 2 -13.24 -19.92 -15.72
C GLN A 2 -12.28 -21.11 -15.60
N GLU A 3 -11.48 -21.19 -14.55
CA GLU A 3 -10.58 -22.30 -14.23
C GLU A 3 -11.30 -23.65 -14.21
N LEU A 4 -12.43 -23.69 -13.51
CA LEU A 4 -13.25 -24.90 -13.43
C LEU A 4 -13.81 -25.32 -14.81
N LYS A 5 -14.16 -24.36 -15.69
CA LYS A 5 -14.56 -24.65 -17.07
C LYS A 5 -13.44 -25.28 -17.88
N GLU A 6 -12.22 -24.78 -17.72
CA GLU A 6 -11.03 -25.31 -18.40
C GLU A 6 -10.74 -26.76 -17.96
N GLN A 7 -11.14 -27.13 -16.74
CA GLN A 7 -11.09 -28.50 -16.23
C GLN A 7 -12.30 -29.36 -16.65
N GLY A 8 -13.23 -28.81 -17.41
CA GLY A 8 -14.37 -29.53 -17.96
C GLY A 8 -15.65 -29.45 -17.13
N TYR A 9 -15.69 -28.65 -16.05
CA TYR A 9 -16.91 -28.49 -15.26
C TYR A 9 -17.97 -27.67 -16.00
N CYS A 10 -19.22 -28.13 -15.91
CA CYS A 10 -20.39 -27.47 -16.50
C CYS A 10 -21.33 -26.96 -15.40
N PHE A 11 -21.84 -25.74 -15.57
CA PHE A 11 -22.69 -25.10 -14.57
C PHE A 11 -24.18 -25.00 -15.00
N THR A 12 -24.44 -25.09 -16.29
CA THR A 12 -25.79 -24.95 -16.84
C THR A 12 -26.71 -26.07 -16.33
N GLY A 13 -27.81 -25.66 -15.69
CA GLY A 13 -28.77 -26.59 -15.11
C GLY A 13 -28.33 -27.27 -13.83
N LYS A 14 -27.17 -26.92 -13.29
CA LYS A 14 -26.61 -27.46 -12.05
C LYS A 14 -27.08 -26.67 -10.84
N ASN A 15 -27.19 -27.34 -9.68
CA ASN A 15 -27.56 -26.69 -8.42
C ASN A 15 -26.30 -26.20 -7.67
N CYS A 16 -26.28 -24.93 -7.33
CA CYS A 16 -25.19 -24.32 -6.59
C CYS A 16 -25.71 -23.73 -5.26
N MET A 17 -25.12 -24.13 -4.16
CA MET A 17 -25.35 -23.49 -2.87
C MET A 17 -24.20 -22.52 -2.56
N VAL A 18 -24.53 -21.28 -2.17
CA VAL A 18 -23.57 -20.30 -1.69
C VAL A 18 -23.77 -20.08 -0.20
N ILE A 19 -22.77 -20.43 0.60
CA ILE A 19 -22.75 -20.25 2.04
C ILE A 19 -22.11 -18.89 2.35
N GLY A 20 -22.94 -17.96 2.84
CA GLY A 20 -22.55 -16.60 3.14
C GLY A 20 -23.15 -15.57 2.19
N ASN A 21 -23.65 -14.48 2.75
CA ASN A 21 -24.33 -13.39 2.04
C ASN A 21 -23.57 -12.08 2.12
N GLY A 22 -22.24 -12.13 2.31
CA GLY A 22 -21.32 -11.00 2.21
C GLY A 22 -21.02 -10.66 0.73
N GLU A 23 -20.13 -9.71 0.49
CA GLU A 23 -19.76 -9.26 -0.86
C GLU A 23 -19.26 -10.41 -1.74
N MET A 24 -18.37 -11.26 -1.21
CA MET A 24 -17.85 -12.43 -1.95
C MET A 24 -18.94 -13.47 -2.24
N GLY A 25 -19.85 -13.71 -1.28
CA GLY A 25 -20.96 -14.62 -1.48
C GLY A 25 -21.93 -14.12 -2.57
N LYS A 26 -22.28 -12.84 -2.55
CA LYS A 26 -23.13 -12.21 -3.59
C LYS A 26 -22.46 -12.26 -4.95
N LEU A 27 -21.16 -11.94 -5.03
CA LEU A 27 -20.40 -12.01 -6.27
C LEU A 27 -20.38 -13.44 -6.81
N SER A 28 -20.07 -14.43 -5.98
CA SER A 28 -20.10 -15.84 -6.37
C SER A 28 -21.46 -16.28 -6.86
N ALA A 29 -22.53 -15.92 -6.15
CA ALA A 29 -23.90 -16.26 -6.55
C ALA A 29 -24.25 -15.69 -7.94
N ASN A 30 -23.90 -14.43 -8.20
CA ASN A 30 -24.11 -13.82 -9.52
C ASN A 30 -23.33 -14.55 -10.62
N VAL A 31 -22.05 -14.82 -10.40
CA VAL A 31 -21.19 -15.49 -11.38
C VAL A 31 -21.72 -16.89 -11.72
N PHE A 32 -22.09 -17.70 -10.73
CA PHE A 32 -22.65 -19.05 -10.98
C PHE A 32 -24.00 -18.96 -11.71
N ARG A 33 -24.87 -18.02 -11.34
CA ARG A 33 -26.16 -17.79 -12.01
C ARG A 33 -25.97 -17.40 -13.48
N GLU A 34 -25.05 -16.49 -13.78
CA GLU A 34 -24.72 -16.07 -15.15
C GLU A 34 -24.21 -17.24 -16.02
N GLN A 35 -23.65 -18.26 -15.40
CA GLN A 35 -23.25 -19.50 -16.06
C GLN A 35 -24.40 -20.53 -16.21
N GLY A 36 -25.63 -20.15 -15.81
CA GLY A 36 -26.80 -20.97 -15.95
C GLY A 36 -27.06 -21.95 -14.81
N ALA A 37 -26.39 -21.79 -13.68
CA ALA A 37 -26.66 -22.57 -12.47
C ALA A 37 -27.92 -22.07 -11.74
N SER A 38 -28.64 -22.98 -11.08
CA SER A 38 -29.68 -22.64 -10.10
C SER A 38 -29.01 -22.37 -8.75
N VAL A 39 -29.01 -21.11 -8.31
CA VAL A 39 -28.25 -20.69 -7.14
C VAL A 39 -29.15 -20.47 -5.93
N THR A 40 -28.79 -21.09 -4.81
CA THR A 40 -29.42 -20.88 -3.50
C THR A 40 -28.41 -20.31 -2.52
N VAL A 41 -28.68 -19.13 -1.94
CA VAL A 41 -27.82 -18.44 -0.99
C VAL A 41 -28.30 -18.73 0.44
N THR A 42 -27.39 -19.13 1.31
CA THR A 42 -27.71 -19.28 2.72
C THR A 42 -27.67 -17.94 3.44
N VAL A 43 -28.66 -17.68 4.26
CA VAL A 43 -28.75 -16.45 5.04
C VAL A 43 -28.95 -16.76 6.52
N ARG A 44 -28.28 -16.01 7.40
CA ARG A 44 -28.57 -16.04 8.84
C ARG A 44 -29.76 -15.10 9.09
N GLN A 45 -30.72 -15.54 9.87
CA GLN A 45 -31.83 -14.68 10.31
C GLN A 45 -31.29 -13.77 11.42
N TYR A 46 -31.04 -12.50 11.07
CA TYR A 46 -30.86 -11.45 12.07
C TYR A 46 -32.20 -10.84 12.45
N ARG A 47 -32.37 -10.45 13.72
CA ARG A 47 -33.61 -9.90 14.28
C ARG A 47 -34.04 -8.56 13.66
N SER A 48 -33.27 -7.95 12.81
CA SER A 48 -33.58 -6.65 12.19
C SER A 48 -33.02 -6.61 10.76
N GLY A 49 -33.91 -6.62 9.77
CA GLY A 49 -33.61 -6.26 8.39
C GLY A 49 -33.99 -7.29 7.36
N VAL A 50 -34.36 -6.81 6.16
CA VAL A 50 -34.54 -7.63 4.96
C VAL A 50 -33.14 -8.01 4.46
N VAL A 51 -32.83 -9.28 4.49
CA VAL A 51 -31.58 -9.79 3.93
C VAL A 51 -31.68 -9.75 2.42
N GLN A 52 -30.90 -8.89 1.77
CA GLN A 52 -30.82 -8.81 0.31
C GLN A 52 -29.94 -9.91 -0.23
N ILE A 53 -30.47 -10.72 -1.12
CA ILE A 53 -29.72 -11.68 -1.93
C ILE A 53 -29.72 -11.20 -3.39
N PRO A 54 -28.82 -11.69 -4.25
CA PRO A 54 -28.83 -11.36 -5.68
C PRO A 54 -30.15 -11.77 -6.34
N ASP A 55 -30.59 -10.93 -7.28
CA ASP A 55 -31.81 -11.21 -8.06
C ASP A 55 -31.70 -12.54 -8.82
N GLY A 56 -32.80 -13.29 -8.84
CA GLY A 56 -32.83 -14.60 -9.50
C GLY A 56 -32.16 -15.73 -8.73
N CYS A 57 -31.69 -15.49 -7.50
CA CYS A 57 -31.24 -16.53 -6.59
C CYS A 57 -32.35 -16.89 -5.58
N SER A 58 -32.37 -18.13 -5.14
CA SER A 58 -33.18 -18.60 -4.02
C SER A 58 -32.47 -18.37 -2.70
N ARG A 59 -33.20 -18.32 -1.62
CA ARG A 59 -32.62 -18.22 -0.27
C ARG A 59 -33.03 -19.39 0.62
N ILE A 60 -32.13 -19.78 1.51
CA ILE A 60 -32.41 -20.75 2.56
C ILE A 60 -31.80 -20.28 3.89
N ASP A 61 -32.36 -20.69 5.01
CA ASP A 61 -31.75 -20.48 6.33
C ASP A 61 -30.40 -21.20 6.43
N TYR A 62 -29.40 -20.53 6.99
CA TYR A 62 -28.07 -21.11 7.19
C TYR A 62 -28.08 -22.43 7.96
N GLY A 63 -29.00 -22.60 8.93
CA GLY A 63 -29.18 -23.82 9.68
C GLY A 63 -29.57 -25.01 8.83
N LYS A 64 -30.20 -24.78 7.69
CA LYS A 64 -30.65 -25.82 6.75
C LYS A 64 -29.68 -26.17 5.64
N ARG A 65 -28.45 -25.64 5.69
CA ARG A 65 -27.44 -25.85 4.63
C ARG A 65 -27.10 -27.32 4.41
N LEU A 66 -27.05 -28.12 5.48
CA LEU A 66 -26.78 -29.56 5.40
C LEU A 66 -27.98 -30.37 4.82
N GLU A 67 -29.20 -29.87 4.99
CA GLU A 67 -30.40 -30.48 4.37
C GLU A 67 -30.40 -30.25 2.84
N LEU A 68 -29.93 -29.11 2.38
CA LEU A 68 -29.88 -28.78 0.97
C LEU A 68 -28.68 -29.41 0.25
N LEU A 69 -27.55 -29.58 0.93
CA LEU A 69 -26.26 -29.97 0.36
C LEU A 69 -26.35 -31.25 -0.52
N PRO A 70 -27.07 -32.33 -0.13
CA PRO A 70 -27.17 -33.52 -0.96
C PRO A 70 -27.86 -33.32 -2.32
N SER A 71 -28.48 -32.16 -2.57
CA SER A 71 -29.08 -31.84 -3.86
C SER A 71 -28.21 -30.87 -4.69
N CYS A 72 -27.02 -30.53 -4.20
CA CYS A 72 -26.12 -29.52 -4.83
C CYS A 72 -25.02 -30.23 -5.59
N ASP A 73 -24.71 -29.71 -6.81
CA ASP A 73 -23.53 -30.11 -7.57
C ASP A 73 -22.31 -29.25 -7.17
N TYR A 74 -22.58 -28.01 -6.74
CA TYR A 74 -21.55 -27.03 -6.34
C TYR A 74 -21.89 -26.41 -4.98
N VAL A 75 -20.90 -26.26 -4.13
CA VAL A 75 -21.00 -25.52 -2.86
C VAL A 75 -19.89 -24.50 -2.80
N VAL A 76 -20.23 -23.22 -2.67
CA VAL A 76 -19.27 -22.13 -2.47
C VAL A 76 -19.39 -21.59 -1.06
N SER A 77 -18.33 -21.63 -0.28
CA SER A 77 -18.33 -21.02 1.05
C SER A 77 -17.53 -19.73 1.04
N ALA A 78 -18.15 -18.64 1.52
CA ALA A 78 -17.59 -17.31 1.53
C ALA A 78 -18.08 -16.54 2.76
N THR A 79 -17.80 -17.08 3.95
CA THR A 79 -18.19 -16.44 5.22
C THR A 79 -16.98 -15.81 5.92
N SER A 80 -17.22 -15.00 6.92
CA SER A 80 -16.22 -14.51 7.87
C SER A 80 -16.30 -15.24 9.20
N SER A 81 -16.75 -16.49 9.20
CA SER A 81 -16.86 -17.30 10.41
C SER A 81 -15.46 -17.67 10.92
N PRO A 82 -15.20 -17.59 12.23
CA PRO A 82 -13.95 -18.10 12.79
C PRO A 82 -13.91 -19.62 12.89
N ASN A 83 -15.06 -20.29 12.69
CA ASN A 83 -15.21 -21.75 12.80
C ASN A 83 -15.62 -22.34 11.46
N TYR A 84 -15.30 -23.60 11.25
CA TYR A 84 -15.73 -24.33 10.07
C TYR A 84 -17.27 -24.32 9.93
N THR A 85 -17.74 -24.06 8.74
CA THR A 85 -19.15 -24.13 8.37
C THR A 85 -19.53 -25.52 7.89
N LEU A 86 -18.55 -26.25 7.33
CA LEU A 86 -18.66 -27.63 6.91
C LEU A 86 -17.46 -28.42 7.47
N THR A 87 -17.73 -29.41 8.29
CA THR A 87 -16.73 -30.35 8.85
C THR A 87 -16.79 -31.67 8.13
N ARG A 88 -15.67 -32.41 8.13
CA ARG A 88 -15.64 -33.79 7.61
C ARG A 88 -16.78 -34.65 8.20
N GLU A 89 -16.95 -34.64 9.52
CA GLU A 89 -17.99 -35.41 10.21
C GLU A 89 -19.40 -35.04 9.71
N SER A 90 -19.68 -33.74 9.54
CA SER A 90 -20.99 -33.28 9.05
C SER A 90 -21.27 -33.70 7.61
N LEU A 91 -20.25 -33.78 6.76
CA LEU A 91 -20.36 -34.19 5.36
C LEU A 91 -20.47 -35.71 5.22
N GLU A 92 -19.69 -36.48 5.99
CA GLU A 92 -19.73 -37.92 6.01
C GLU A 92 -21.13 -38.46 6.43
N ALA A 93 -21.78 -37.78 7.36
CA ALA A 93 -23.15 -38.11 7.80
C ALA A 93 -24.22 -37.90 6.70
N LEU A 94 -23.93 -37.16 5.63
CA LEU A 94 -24.87 -36.91 4.53
C LEU A 94 -24.94 -38.05 3.52
N HIS A 95 -23.96 -38.96 3.50
CA HIS A 95 -23.87 -40.08 2.56
C HIS A 95 -24.15 -39.65 1.10
N LEU A 96 -23.30 -38.73 0.58
CA LEU A 96 -23.47 -38.21 -0.77
C LEU A 96 -23.42 -39.35 -1.82
N ASP A 97 -24.35 -39.35 -2.76
CA ASP A 97 -24.51 -40.35 -3.82
C ASP A 97 -24.05 -39.81 -5.21
N HIS A 98 -23.54 -38.58 -5.27
CA HIS A 98 -23.02 -37.95 -6.47
C HIS A 98 -21.88 -37.00 -6.12
N ASP A 99 -21.06 -36.64 -7.12
CA ASP A 99 -19.92 -35.78 -6.93
C ASP A 99 -20.34 -34.32 -6.69
N VAL A 100 -19.81 -33.75 -5.61
CA VAL A 100 -20.02 -32.35 -5.21
C VAL A 100 -18.68 -31.60 -5.23
N VAL A 101 -18.65 -30.54 -5.96
CA VAL A 101 -17.49 -29.64 -5.99
C VAL A 101 -17.67 -28.54 -4.96
N MET A 102 -16.76 -28.47 -4.01
CA MET A 102 -16.74 -27.48 -2.94
C MET A 102 -15.64 -26.46 -3.18
N ILE A 103 -15.96 -25.18 -3.00
CA ILE A 103 -15.07 -24.05 -3.22
C ILE A 103 -15.04 -23.20 -1.95
N ASP A 104 -13.91 -23.18 -1.27
CA ASP A 104 -13.71 -22.39 -0.07
C ASP A 104 -13.00 -21.07 -0.40
N LEU A 105 -13.73 -19.97 -0.32
CA LEU A 105 -13.20 -18.62 -0.55
C LEU A 105 -12.99 -17.84 0.75
N ALA A 106 -13.18 -18.50 1.91
CA ALA A 106 -13.11 -17.84 3.20
C ALA A 106 -11.69 -17.78 3.77
N VAL A 107 -11.43 -16.72 4.53
CA VAL A 107 -10.22 -16.57 5.35
C VAL A 107 -10.65 -16.10 6.74
N PRO A 108 -10.49 -16.94 7.78
CA PRO A 108 -10.00 -18.32 7.78
C PRO A 108 -10.94 -19.29 7.03
N ARG A 109 -10.46 -20.52 6.74
CA ARG A 109 -11.22 -21.53 6.00
C ARG A 109 -12.56 -21.85 6.64
N ASP A 110 -13.57 -21.99 5.81
CA ASP A 110 -14.93 -22.40 6.18
C ASP A 110 -15.14 -23.91 6.10
N ILE A 111 -14.36 -24.59 5.23
CA ILE A 111 -14.50 -26.03 4.98
C ILE A 111 -13.25 -26.74 5.51
N GLU A 112 -13.46 -27.77 6.30
CA GLU A 112 -12.37 -28.57 6.84
C GLU A 112 -11.60 -29.28 5.72
N VAL A 113 -10.27 -29.18 5.73
CA VAL A 113 -9.41 -29.77 4.67
C VAL A 113 -9.61 -31.26 4.53
N ALA A 114 -9.84 -31.98 5.66
CA ALA A 114 -10.10 -33.38 5.68
C ALA A 114 -11.41 -33.81 4.95
N ALA A 115 -12.28 -32.86 4.60
CA ALA A 115 -13.44 -33.11 3.75
C ALA A 115 -13.06 -33.65 2.36
N ASN A 116 -11.89 -33.24 1.84
CA ASN A 116 -11.39 -33.70 0.54
C ASN A 116 -10.99 -35.19 0.51
N GLU A 117 -10.97 -35.84 1.66
CA GLU A 117 -10.71 -37.30 1.76
C GLU A 117 -12.00 -38.14 1.63
N LEU A 118 -13.17 -37.48 1.61
CA LEU A 118 -14.44 -38.16 1.47
C LEU A 118 -14.72 -38.51 -0.01
N ASP A 119 -15.33 -39.65 -0.24
CA ASP A 119 -15.87 -40.01 -1.55
C ASP A 119 -16.88 -38.96 -2.01
N HIS A 120 -16.89 -38.68 -3.31
CA HIS A 120 -17.80 -37.71 -3.93
C HIS A 120 -17.57 -36.23 -3.51
N VAL A 121 -16.47 -35.89 -2.83
CA VAL A 121 -16.12 -34.49 -2.48
C VAL A 121 -14.84 -34.09 -3.18
N THR A 122 -14.90 -33.01 -3.93
CA THR A 122 -13.73 -32.34 -4.47
C THR A 122 -13.65 -30.93 -3.89
N LEU A 123 -12.62 -30.64 -3.13
CA LEU A 123 -12.45 -29.35 -2.45
C LEU A 123 -11.37 -28.52 -3.11
N TYR A 124 -11.74 -27.31 -3.54
CA TYR A 124 -10.84 -26.24 -3.98
C TYR A 124 -10.84 -25.11 -2.95
N ASP A 125 -9.69 -24.52 -2.71
CA ASP A 125 -9.55 -23.33 -1.87
C ASP A 125 -9.12 -22.11 -2.68
N ILE A 126 -9.05 -20.95 -2.02
CA ILE A 126 -8.65 -19.70 -2.66
C ILE A 126 -7.22 -19.75 -3.20
N ASP A 127 -6.33 -20.54 -2.60
CA ASP A 127 -4.94 -20.65 -3.01
C ASP A 127 -4.81 -21.46 -4.32
N TYR A 128 -5.68 -22.42 -4.55
CA TYR A 128 -5.76 -23.15 -5.80
C TYR A 128 -6.01 -22.21 -6.99
N PHE A 129 -6.82 -21.19 -6.83
CA PHE A 129 -7.16 -20.22 -7.87
C PHE A 129 -6.16 -19.06 -8.00
N LYS A 130 -5.15 -18.98 -7.14
CA LYS A 130 -4.06 -17.98 -7.23
C LYS A 130 -3.02 -18.32 -8.29
N ALA A 131 -3.02 -19.52 -8.84
CA ALA A 131 -2.05 -19.92 -9.85
C ALA A 131 -2.27 -19.18 -11.18
N ASP A 132 -1.36 -18.34 -11.50
CA ASP A 132 -0.87 -17.80 -12.82
C ASP A 132 -1.84 -17.52 -13.99
N HIS A 133 -3.14 -17.36 -13.80
CA HIS A 133 -4.08 -17.01 -14.87
C HIS A 133 -4.24 -15.49 -15.09
N THR A 134 -3.22 -14.71 -14.78
CA THR A 134 -3.17 -13.32 -15.22
C THR A 134 -3.13 -13.29 -16.75
N SER A 135 -4.18 -12.74 -17.38
CA SER A 135 -4.21 -12.57 -18.81
C SER A 135 -2.95 -11.85 -19.30
N ALA A 136 -2.51 -12.09 -20.52
CA ALA A 136 -1.34 -11.42 -21.11
C ALA A 136 -1.41 -9.89 -20.93
N GLN A 137 -2.61 -9.33 -21.01
CA GLN A 137 -2.86 -7.89 -20.76
C GLN A 137 -2.61 -7.47 -19.33
N VAL A 138 -2.98 -8.28 -18.34
CA VAL A 138 -2.73 -7.99 -16.91
C VAL A 138 -1.24 -8.12 -16.61
N LYS A 139 -0.55 -9.13 -17.16
CA LYS A 139 0.92 -9.26 -17.04
C LYS A 139 1.65 -8.05 -17.64
N GLU A 140 1.19 -7.54 -18.78
CA GLU A 140 1.73 -6.34 -19.39
C GLU A 140 1.48 -5.08 -18.52
N ASN A 141 0.28 -4.96 -17.96
CA ASN A 141 -0.05 -3.84 -17.07
C ASN A 141 0.76 -3.87 -15.77
N ILE A 142 1.01 -5.05 -15.21
CA ILE A 142 1.90 -5.22 -14.05
C ILE A 142 3.31 -4.74 -14.39
N LYS A 143 3.90 -5.17 -15.52
CA LYS A 143 5.23 -4.69 -15.94
C LYS A 143 5.30 -3.18 -16.12
N LYS A 144 4.25 -2.56 -16.67
CA LYS A 144 4.17 -1.10 -16.79
C LYS A 144 4.13 -0.42 -15.42
N ALA A 145 3.36 -0.98 -14.49
CA ALA A 145 3.28 -0.47 -13.13
C ALA A 145 4.63 -0.61 -12.38
N GLU A 146 5.30 -1.74 -12.51
CA GLU A 146 6.64 -1.97 -11.97
C GLU A 146 7.65 -0.96 -12.52
N ALA A 147 7.65 -0.72 -13.83
CA ALA A 147 8.55 0.26 -14.45
C ALA A 147 8.30 1.70 -13.92
N ILE A 148 7.05 2.07 -13.67
CA ILE A 148 6.71 3.36 -13.06
C ILE A 148 7.20 3.42 -11.61
N LEU A 149 7.02 2.35 -10.85
CA LEU A 149 7.51 2.26 -9.47
C LEU A 149 9.02 2.38 -9.40
N ASP A 150 9.76 1.69 -10.29
CA ASP A 150 11.21 1.76 -10.32
C ASP A 150 11.72 3.18 -10.58
N VAL A 151 11.11 3.92 -11.50
CA VAL A 151 11.45 5.32 -11.75
C VAL A 151 11.19 6.18 -10.53
N GLN A 152 10.02 6.05 -9.90
CA GLN A 152 9.65 6.82 -8.71
C GLN A 152 10.52 6.46 -7.49
N MET A 153 10.90 5.20 -7.35
CA MET A 153 11.83 4.78 -6.30
C MET A 153 13.22 5.40 -6.49
N HIS A 154 13.77 5.42 -7.71
CA HIS A 154 15.04 6.10 -7.98
C HIS A 154 14.97 7.58 -7.65
N GLU A 155 13.95 8.30 -8.11
CA GLU A 155 13.74 9.71 -7.78
C GLU A 155 13.63 9.95 -6.26
N PHE A 156 12.94 9.05 -5.56
CA PHE A 156 12.82 9.12 -4.09
C PHE A 156 14.17 8.89 -3.41
N PHE A 157 14.95 7.89 -3.81
CA PHE A 157 16.26 7.63 -3.23
C PHE A 157 17.24 8.77 -3.50
N ASP A 158 17.26 9.34 -4.70
CA ASP A 158 18.08 10.50 -5.03
C ASP A 158 17.72 11.70 -4.14
N TRP A 159 16.42 11.93 -3.94
CA TRP A 159 15.96 12.98 -3.01
C TRP A 159 16.33 12.65 -1.55
N TYR A 160 16.12 11.41 -1.11
CA TYR A 160 16.39 10.97 0.26
C TYR A 160 17.88 11.08 0.60
N GLU A 161 18.74 10.62 -0.28
CA GLU A 161 20.19 10.74 -0.13
C GLU A 161 20.68 12.20 -0.18
N GLY A 162 19.99 13.06 -0.94
CA GLY A 162 20.29 14.49 -1.00
C GLY A 162 19.93 15.26 0.28
N ARG A 163 19.08 14.71 1.14
CA ARG A 163 18.56 15.39 2.34
C ARG A 163 19.65 15.73 3.35
N ASP A 164 20.55 14.79 3.62
CA ASP A 164 21.63 14.99 4.59
C ASP A 164 22.60 16.09 4.14
N VAL A 165 22.80 16.23 2.83
CA VAL A 165 23.62 17.31 2.25
C VAL A 165 22.95 18.68 2.46
N ILE A 166 21.62 18.77 2.39
CA ILE A 166 20.90 20.03 2.62
C ILE A 166 21.09 20.50 4.06
N GLU A 167 21.02 19.61 5.04
CA GLU A 167 21.26 19.95 6.44
C GLU A 167 22.70 20.43 6.66
N GLN A 168 23.68 19.73 6.09
CA GLN A 168 25.10 20.14 6.15
C GLN A 168 25.33 21.52 5.51
N VAL A 169 24.70 21.81 4.38
CA VAL A 169 24.74 23.12 3.73
C VAL A 169 24.24 24.23 4.65
N GLN A 170 23.16 23.99 5.40
CA GLN A 170 22.63 24.99 6.35
C GLN A 170 23.61 25.23 7.52
N VAL A 171 24.24 24.16 8.02
CA VAL A 171 25.25 24.25 9.09
C VAL A 171 26.45 25.06 8.61
N ILE A 172 27.03 24.73 7.45
CA ILE A 172 28.16 25.43 6.86
C ILE A 172 27.84 26.90 6.64
N LYS A 173 26.67 27.20 6.09
CA LYS A 173 26.22 28.57 5.88
C LYS A 173 26.19 29.35 7.18
N LYS A 174 25.62 28.78 8.25
CA LYS A 174 25.56 29.39 9.58
C LYS A 174 26.96 29.65 10.12
N GLN A 175 27.85 28.65 10.11
CA GLN A 175 29.21 28.74 10.58
C GLN A 175 30.01 29.81 9.79
N ALA A 176 29.91 29.81 8.46
CA ALA A 176 30.56 30.80 7.60
C ALA A 176 30.09 32.25 7.89
N THR A 177 28.79 32.42 8.17
CA THR A 177 28.24 33.74 8.52
C THR A 177 28.71 34.19 9.91
N GLU A 178 28.78 33.25 10.87
CA GLU A 178 29.31 33.52 12.23
C GLU A 178 30.80 33.87 12.20
N ASP A 179 31.62 33.13 11.46
CA ASP A 179 33.04 33.43 11.27
C ASP A 179 33.23 34.82 10.60
N PHE A 180 32.42 35.11 9.59
CA PHE A 180 32.43 36.43 8.96
C PHE A 180 32.08 37.56 9.94
N HIS A 181 31.05 37.38 10.76
CA HIS A 181 30.64 38.30 11.81
C HIS A 181 31.81 38.56 12.80
N LEU A 182 32.43 37.50 13.30
CA LEU A 182 33.58 37.60 14.22
C LEU A 182 34.75 38.42 13.64
N ARG A 183 35.04 38.19 12.35
CA ARG A 183 36.17 38.90 11.66
C ARG A 183 35.92 40.36 11.50
N ILE A 184 34.69 40.81 11.24
CA ILE A 184 34.39 42.24 11.08
C ILE A 184 34.03 42.92 12.40
N GLN A 185 33.73 42.18 13.46
CA GLN A 185 33.25 42.73 14.73
C GLN A 185 34.21 43.74 15.37
N LYS A 186 35.53 43.47 15.26
CA LYS A 186 36.53 44.38 15.79
C LYS A 186 36.45 45.73 15.11
N GLN A 187 36.41 45.78 13.79
CA GLN A 187 36.33 46.98 12.97
C GLN A 187 35.02 47.74 13.19
N VAL A 188 33.91 47.02 13.31
CA VAL A 188 32.59 47.60 13.61
C VAL A 188 32.60 48.26 14.98
N ARG A 189 33.15 47.61 16.00
CA ARG A 189 33.27 48.22 17.36
C ARG A 189 34.12 49.45 17.38
N GLU A 190 35.25 49.49 16.64
CA GLU A 190 36.06 50.68 16.51
C GLU A 190 35.28 51.84 15.86
N LEU A 191 34.53 51.57 14.78
CA LEU A 191 33.69 52.58 14.11
C LEU A 191 32.58 53.08 15.04
N GLN A 192 31.90 52.17 15.73
CA GLN A 192 30.87 52.55 16.71
C GLN A 192 31.40 53.46 17.82
N ARG A 193 32.60 53.11 18.36
CA ARG A 193 33.24 53.92 19.41
C ARG A 193 33.57 55.34 18.89
N THR A 194 34.16 55.43 17.72
CA THR A 194 34.49 56.75 17.11
C THR A 194 33.22 57.57 16.82
N ALA A 195 32.18 56.94 16.27
CA ALA A 195 30.92 57.59 16.02
C ALA A 195 30.22 58.03 17.31
N GLN A 196 30.30 57.26 18.40
CA GLN A 196 29.74 57.61 19.69
C GLN A 196 30.36 58.87 20.30
N GLU A 197 31.67 59.09 20.02
CA GLU A 197 32.41 60.27 20.49
C GLU A 197 32.17 61.49 19.59
N GLU A 198 32.13 61.31 18.25
CA GLU A 198 32.15 62.43 17.27
C GLU A 198 30.74 62.72 16.67
N ALA A 199 29.92 61.69 16.45
CA ALA A 199 28.62 61.77 15.78
C ALA A 199 27.64 60.69 16.26
N PRO A 200 27.04 60.78 17.46
CA PRO A 200 26.20 59.74 18.06
C PRO A 200 25.00 59.30 17.20
N GLN A 201 24.52 60.17 16.31
CA GLN A 201 23.45 59.88 15.38
C GLN A 201 23.84 58.85 14.28
N GLU A 202 25.13 58.61 14.08
CA GLU A 202 25.63 57.69 13.06
C GLU A 202 25.75 56.23 13.55
N VAL A 203 25.67 55.98 14.85
CA VAL A 203 25.78 54.63 15.44
C VAL A 203 24.70 53.71 14.86
N GLU A 204 23.46 54.16 14.75
CA GLU A 204 22.37 53.41 14.16
C GLU A 204 22.61 53.09 12.66
N GLN A 205 23.31 53.95 11.96
CA GLN A 205 23.67 53.70 10.56
C GLN A 205 24.77 52.65 10.44
N ILE A 206 25.70 52.60 11.38
CA ILE A 206 26.74 51.55 11.45
C ILE A 206 26.11 50.18 11.73
N ASP A 207 25.15 50.08 12.64
CA ASP A 207 24.45 48.85 12.95
C ASP A 207 23.68 48.35 11.71
N ARG A 208 22.96 49.21 11.03
CA ARG A 208 22.26 48.88 9.79
C ARG A 208 23.20 48.43 8.68
N LEU A 209 24.37 49.09 8.57
CA LEU A 209 25.38 48.70 7.60
C LEU A 209 25.94 47.30 7.92
N GLN A 210 26.20 47.00 9.18
CA GLN A 210 26.62 45.66 9.61
C GLN A 210 25.62 44.60 9.20
N GLU A 211 24.34 44.77 9.55
CA GLU A 211 23.28 43.85 9.15
C GLU A 211 23.20 43.64 7.63
N TYR A 212 23.34 44.72 6.88
CA TYR A 212 23.32 44.67 5.41
C TYR A 212 24.52 43.87 4.85
N VAL A 213 25.72 44.08 5.38
CA VAL A 213 26.94 43.38 4.98
C VAL A 213 26.87 41.91 5.31
N GLU A 214 26.36 41.54 6.49
CA GLU A 214 26.17 40.15 6.89
C GLU A 214 25.12 39.43 6.00
N ALA A 215 24.03 40.12 5.71
CA ALA A 215 23.02 39.60 4.78
C ALA A 215 23.59 39.42 3.35
N ALA A 216 24.44 40.36 2.90
CA ALA A 216 25.10 40.26 1.61
C ALA A 216 26.09 39.08 1.56
N ALA A 217 26.89 38.89 2.61
CA ALA A 217 27.79 37.74 2.74
C ALA A 217 27.03 36.40 2.67
N GLY A 218 25.92 36.28 3.39
CA GLY A 218 25.06 35.10 3.32
C GLY A 218 24.50 34.83 1.92
N LYS A 219 24.15 35.86 1.17
CA LYS A 219 23.73 35.73 -0.26
C LYS A 219 24.88 35.25 -1.16
N VAL A 220 26.08 35.71 -0.95
CA VAL A 220 27.26 35.28 -1.72
C VAL A 220 27.56 33.81 -1.44
N ILE A 221 27.58 33.42 -0.17
CA ILE A 221 27.78 32.00 0.24
C ILE A 221 26.73 31.10 -0.42
N ASN A 222 25.45 31.48 -0.36
CA ASN A 222 24.39 30.74 -1.03
C ASN A 222 24.64 30.59 -2.53
N LYS A 223 25.00 31.69 -3.20
CA LYS A 223 25.26 31.67 -4.64
C LYS A 223 26.44 30.78 -5.02
N MET A 224 27.48 30.73 -4.18
CA MET A 224 28.62 29.81 -4.37
C MET A 224 28.19 28.34 -4.21
N ILE A 225 27.48 28.01 -3.14
CA ILE A 225 27.02 26.64 -2.88
C ILE A 225 26.07 26.16 -4.00
N PHE A 226 25.08 26.96 -4.38
CA PHE A 226 24.18 26.62 -5.48
C PHE A 226 24.91 26.54 -6.84
N GLY A 227 25.91 27.38 -7.06
CA GLY A 227 26.75 27.33 -8.25
C GLY A 227 27.60 26.04 -8.33
N MET A 228 28.06 25.53 -7.20
CA MET A 228 28.75 24.24 -7.14
C MET A 228 27.78 23.10 -7.41
N LYS A 229 26.59 23.09 -6.76
CA LYS A 229 25.56 22.04 -6.96
C LYS A 229 25.14 21.93 -8.43
N SER A 230 25.06 23.04 -9.15
CA SER A 230 24.65 23.04 -10.57
C SER A 230 25.72 22.55 -11.55
N ARG A 231 26.98 22.38 -11.12
CA ARG A 231 28.11 22.05 -12.00
C ARG A 231 28.88 20.80 -11.62
N LEU A 232 28.69 20.31 -10.40
CA LEU A 232 29.35 19.09 -9.91
C LEU A 232 28.37 17.92 -9.95
N SER A 233 28.92 16.70 -10.05
CA SER A 233 28.15 15.51 -9.76
C SER A 233 27.72 15.48 -8.29
N ASP A 234 26.66 14.76 -7.95
CA ASP A 234 26.17 14.68 -6.57
C ASP A 234 27.24 14.20 -5.60
N GLN A 235 28.06 13.22 -6.01
CA GLN A 235 29.16 12.72 -5.21
C GLN A 235 30.23 13.80 -4.98
N ALA A 236 30.68 14.48 -6.03
CA ALA A 236 31.67 15.55 -5.92
C ALA A 236 31.14 16.73 -5.10
N PHE A 237 29.84 17.03 -5.18
CA PHE A 237 29.22 18.05 -4.37
C PHE A 237 29.21 17.68 -2.89
N ARG A 238 28.87 16.42 -2.53
CA ARG A 238 28.95 15.91 -1.15
C ARG A 238 30.35 16.03 -0.58
N GLU A 239 31.36 15.56 -1.30
CA GLU A 239 32.75 15.65 -0.90
C GLU A 239 33.21 17.12 -0.65
N CYS A 240 32.76 18.05 -1.50
CA CYS A 240 33.01 19.48 -1.29
C CYS A 240 32.32 20.01 -0.03
N ILE A 241 31.08 19.63 0.23
CA ILE A 241 30.33 20.09 1.40
C ILE A 241 30.94 19.53 2.69
N GLU A 242 31.36 18.28 2.72
CA GLU A 242 32.08 17.68 3.85
C GLU A 242 33.39 18.42 4.12
N ALA A 243 34.20 18.64 3.09
CA ALA A 243 35.48 19.36 3.22
C ALA A 243 35.27 20.81 3.70
N MET A 244 34.22 21.50 3.25
CA MET A 244 33.87 22.83 3.77
C MET A 244 33.44 22.78 5.23
N GLY A 245 32.71 21.75 5.66
CA GLY A 245 32.32 21.55 7.05
C GLY A 245 33.51 21.37 7.98
N ASP A 246 34.54 20.68 7.54
CA ASP A 246 35.76 20.46 8.33
C ASP A 246 36.57 21.76 8.54
N VAL A 247 36.61 22.64 7.55
CA VAL A 247 37.29 23.97 7.67
C VAL A 247 36.69 24.82 8.78
N PHE A 248 35.42 24.70 9.09
CA PHE A 248 34.74 25.47 10.15
C PHE A 248 34.69 24.76 11.51
N ARG A 249 35.24 23.52 11.62
CA ARG A 249 35.38 22.80 12.90
C ARG A 249 36.71 23.04 13.60
N GLU A 250 37.73 23.54 12.90
CA GLU A 250 39.00 23.98 13.44
C GLU A 250 38.91 25.44 14.00
#